data_de6290ab3b55d02b7bec92d8fe5c2a1d
#
_entry.id   de6290ab3b55d02b7bec92d8fe5c2a1d
#
_cell.length_a   1.000
_cell.length_b   1.000
_cell.length_c   1.000
_cell.angle_alpha   90.00
_cell.angle_beta   90.00
_cell.angle_gamma   90.00
#
_symmetry.space_group_name_H-M   'P 1'
#
loop_
_entity.id
_entity.type
_entity.pdbx_description
1 polymer ?
#
loop_
_entity_poly.entity_id
_entity_poly.type
_entity_poly.pdbx_seq_one_letter_code
_entity_poly.pdbx_strand_id
1 'polypeptide(L)'
;MTNKNPLKIAQQLGQRIWLDDIHRGMLNNGDFQAYIDNDGVSGVTSNPAILKKAILDHDDYDAAIALLAKKNTDTESAYEDLVISDLQKAADLLRPAYEVSRGNDGFVSMEVSPHYAHDTEKTVIEGKRLWSLLERPNVLIKVPSTIEGLPAIRTLIADGVNVNATLLFSVSRYREVAKAYIAGISDRLKHNLSVDKIASVASFFLSRIDVLVDNKLSSLGRHDDLQGKAAIAASRSAYQVWKQLFS
;
A
#
# COMPACT_ATOMS: atom_id res chain seq x y z
N MET A 1 -17.17 -16.44 -28.49
CA MET A 1 -17.18 -16.38 -27.01
C MET A 1 -16.27 -15.22 -26.61
N THR A 2 -16.82 -14.13 -26.14
CA THR A 2 -16.04 -13.00 -25.62
C THR A 2 -15.25 -13.52 -24.40
N ASN A 3 -13.95 -13.56 -24.53
CA ASN A 3 -13.03 -13.97 -23.45
C ASN A 3 -13.20 -12.91 -22.33
N LYS A 4 -14.05 -13.19 -21.35
CA LYS A 4 -14.28 -12.25 -20.24
C LYS A 4 -13.00 -12.21 -19.41
N ASN A 5 -12.41 -11.02 -19.26
CA ASN A 5 -11.23 -10.82 -18.44
C ASN A 5 -11.46 -11.35 -17.01
N PRO A 6 -10.69 -12.33 -16.51
CA PRO A 6 -10.90 -12.92 -15.19
C PRO A 6 -10.74 -11.92 -14.05
N LEU A 7 -9.91 -10.88 -14.22
CA LEU A 7 -9.74 -9.81 -13.22
C LEU A 7 -11.03 -8.99 -13.07
N LYS A 8 -11.70 -8.68 -14.19
CA LYS A 8 -13.01 -8.01 -14.17
C LYS A 8 -14.09 -8.88 -13.51
N ILE A 9 -14.04 -10.20 -13.71
CA ILE A 9 -14.95 -11.13 -13.04
C ILE A 9 -14.68 -11.11 -11.53
N ALA A 10 -13.42 -11.18 -11.10
CA ALA A 10 -13.05 -11.10 -9.70
C ALA A 10 -13.52 -9.78 -9.06
N GLN A 11 -13.39 -8.66 -9.78
CA GLN A 11 -13.90 -7.36 -9.33
C GLN A 11 -15.42 -7.37 -9.12
N GLN A 12 -16.18 -8.00 -10.02
CA GLN A 12 -17.65 -8.15 -9.87
C GLN A 12 -18.03 -8.97 -8.63
N LEU A 13 -17.16 -9.89 -8.21
CA LEU A 13 -17.31 -10.68 -6.98
C LEU A 13 -16.84 -9.95 -5.71
N GLY A 14 -16.44 -8.69 -5.83
CA GLY A 14 -16.01 -7.86 -4.71
C GLY A 14 -14.49 -7.87 -4.44
N GLN A 15 -13.70 -8.64 -5.21
CA GLN A 15 -12.24 -8.59 -5.10
C GLN A 15 -11.72 -7.30 -5.73
N ARG A 16 -10.81 -6.61 -5.04
CA ARG A 16 -10.11 -5.45 -5.59
C ARG A 16 -8.73 -5.87 -6.09
N ILE A 17 -8.32 -5.29 -7.22
CA ILE A 17 -7.03 -5.58 -7.85
C ILE A 17 -6.14 -4.36 -7.71
N TRP A 18 -5.04 -4.52 -7.00
CA TRP A 18 -4.03 -3.48 -6.85
C TRP A 18 -2.74 -3.91 -7.55
N LEU A 19 -2.12 -2.97 -8.25
CA LEU A 19 -0.84 -3.17 -8.92
C LEU A 19 0.29 -2.90 -7.92
N ASP A 20 1.26 -3.83 -7.84
CA ASP A 20 2.49 -3.66 -7.04
C ASP A 20 3.65 -3.28 -7.97
N ASP A 21 3.44 -2.25 -8.76
CA ASP A 21 4.41 -1.67 -9.68
C ASP A 21 3.97 -0.26 -10.06
N ILE A 22 4.95 0.64 -10.26
CA ILE A 22 4.70 2.01 -10.74
C ILE A 22 5.98 2.58 -11.33
N HIS A 23 5.86 3.18 -12.52
CA HIS A 23 6.92 3.99 -13.12
C HIS A 23 6.30 5.11 -13.98
N ARG A 24 7.08 6.16 -14.22
CA ARG A 24 6.65 7.37 -14.91
C ARG A 24 6.11 7.11 -16.31
N GLY A 25 6.76 6.22 -17.06
CA GLY A 25 6.38 5.86 -18.42
C GLY A 25 4.94 5.35 -18.48
N MET A 26 4.57 4.37 -17.66
CA MET A 26 3.21 3.81 -17.65
C MET A 26 2.14 4.85 -17.28
N LEU A 27 2.49 5.84 -16.44
CA LEU A 27 1.58 6.92 -16.07
C LEU A 27 1.40 7.94 -17.20
N ASN A 28 2.37 8.06 -18.12
CA ASN A 28 2.39 9.06 -19.18
C ASN A 28 1.86 8.52 -20.50
N ASN A 29 2.11 7.26 -20.83
CA ASN A 29 1.80 6.65 -22.12
C ASN A 29 0.39 6.05 -22.22
N GLY A 30 -0.36 6.03 -21.10
CA GLY A 30 -1.71 5.48 -21.03
C GLY A 30 -1.81 4.01 -20.59
N ASP A 31 -0.70 3.32 -20.35
CA ASP A 31 -0.71 1.91 -19.92
C ASP A 31 -1.43 1.74 -18.57
N PHE A 32 -1.18 2.66 -17.62
CA PHE A 32 -1.86 2.60 -16.32
C PHE A 32 -3.37 2.82 -16.46
N GLN A 33 -3.79 3.75 -17.31
CA GLN A 33 -5.21 3.92 -17.63
C GLN A 33 -5.81 2.68 -18.28
N ALA A 34 -5.06 2.02 -19.16
CA ALA A 34 -5.50 0.77 -19.78
C ALA A 34 -5.68 -0.37 -18.74
N TYR A 35 -4.81 -0.48 -17.74
CA TYR A 35 -5.00 -1.43 -16.63
C TYR A 35 -6.26 -1.13 -15.80
N ILE A 36 -6.56 0.15 -15.55
CA ILE A 36 -7.80 0.56 -14.88
C ILE A 36 -9.02 0.15 -15.73
N ASP A 37 -9.02 0.49 -16.99
CA ASP A 37 -10.18 0.33 -17.88
C ASP A 37 -10.39 -1.13 -18.31
N ASN A 38 -9.33 -1.87 -18.61
CA ASN A 38 -9.41 -3.20 -19.18
C ASN A 38 -9.30 -4.31 -18.15
N ASP A 39 -8.50 -4.12 -17.09
CA ASP A 39 -8.20 -5.16 -16.09
C ASP A 39 -8.86 -4.91 -14.74
N GLY A 40 -9.44 -3.71 -14.53
CA GLY A 40 -10.11 -3.37 -13.29
C GLY A 40 -9.14 -3.08 -12.15
N VAL A 41 -7.91 -2.64 -12.47
CA VAL A 41 -6.99 -2.15 -11.45
C VAL A 41 -7.61 -0.94 -10.76
N SER A 42 -7.72 -1.01 -9.46
CA SER A 42 -8.37 0.01 -8.63
C SER A 42 -7.48 0.53 -7.49
N GLY A 43 -6.20 0.19 -7.51
CA GLY A 43 -5.23 0.73 -6.58
C GLY A 43 -3.80 0.41 -7.02
N VAL A 44 -2.87 1.14 -6.45
CA VAL A 44 -1.44 0.89 -6.66
C VAL A 44 -0.69 0.99 -5.35
N THR A 45 0.25 0.09 -5.14
CA THR A 45 1.18 0.15 -4.02
C THR A 45 2.59 0.36 -4.53
N SER A 46 3.38 1.07 -3.77
CA SER A 46 4.79 1.30 -4.02
C SER A 46 5.62 0.94 -2.78
N ASN A 47 6.89 0.81 -2.97
CA ASN A 47 7.89 0.71 -1.93
C ASN A 47 9.22 1.27 -2.45
N PRO A 48 10.22 1.56 -1.58
CA PRO A 48 11.48 2.15 -2.03
C PRO A 48 12.22 1.34 -3.10
N ALA A 49 12.09 0.00 -3.10
CA ALA A 49 12.74 -0.85 -4.11
C ALA A 49 12.09 -0.72 -5.49
N ILE A 50 10.76 -0.69 -5.56
CA ILE A 50 10.00 -0.46 -6.80
C ILE A 50 10.37 0.92 -7.38
N LEU A 51 10.31 1.96 -6.56
CA LEU A 51 10.57 3.34 -6.99
C LEU A 51 12.03 3.54 -7.43
N LYS A 52 12.98 2.97 -6.67
CA LYS A 52 14.39 2.96 -7.07
C LYS A 52 14.58 2.28 -8.43
N LYS A 53 13.98 1.10 -8.62
CA LYS A 53 14.05 0.37 -9.88
C LYS A 53 13.42 1.18 -11.02
N ALA A 54 12.26 1.76 -10.80
CA ALA A 54 11.58 2.61 -11.78
C ALA A 54 12.49 3.74 -12.28
N ILE A 55 13.17 4.45 -11.36
CA ILE A 55 14.05 5.57 -11.70
C ILE A 55 15.33 5.10 -12.42
N LEU A 56 15.88 3.92 -12.05
CA LEU A 56 17.13 3.43 -12.62
C LEU A 56 16.97 2.71 -13.96
N ASP A 57 15.82 2.07 -14.19
CA ASP A 57 15.61 1.19 -15.34
C ASP A 57 14.88 1.89 -16.50
N HIS A 58 14.42 3.14 -16.31
CA HIS A 58 13.64 3.87 -17.32
C HIS A 58 14.18 5.28 -17.59
N ASP A 59 14.33 5.63 -18.86
CA ASP A 59 14.82 6.95 -19.33
C ASP A 59 13.78 8.08 -19.11
N ASP A 60 12.55 7.73 -18.72
CA ASP A 60 11.46 8.69 -18.47
C ASP A 60 11.77 9.72 -17.37
N TYR A 61 12.77 9.46 -16.56
CA TYR A 61 13.20 10.33 -15.45
C TYR A 61 14.33 11.29 -15.83
N ASP A 62 15.05 11.05 -16.92
CA ASP A 62 16.28 11.78 -17.29
C ASP A 62 16.08 13.28 -17.36
N ALA A 63 15.02 13.72 -18.04
CA ALA A 63 14.73 15.15 -18.19
C ALA A 63 14.45 15.83 -16.82
N ALA A 64 13.73 15.15 -15.93
CA ALA A 64 13.41 15.65 -14.60
C ALA A 64 14.66 15.67 -13.72
N ILE A 65 15.47 14.62 -13.76
CA ILE A 65 16.76 14.54 -13.04
C ILE A 65 17.69 15.67 -13.50
N ALA A 66 17.82 15.89 -14.81
CA ALA A 66 18.64 16.98 -15.35
C ALA A 66 18.16 18.37 -14.90
N LEU A 67 16.85 18.56 -14.76
CA LEU A 67 16.28 19.80 -14.23
C LEU A 67 16.60 20.00 -12.75
N LEU A 68 16.44 18.97 -11.93
CA LEU A 68 16.74 18.99 -10.50
C LEU A 68 18.24 19.22 -10.25
N ALA A 69 19.11 18.58 -11.04
CA ALA A 69 20.54 18.79 -11.00
C ALA A 69 20.94 20.25 -11.29
N LYS A 70 20.30 20.89 -12.29
CA LYS A 70 20.52 22.32 -12.58
C LYS A 70 20.12 23.24 -11.42
N LYS A 71 19.16 22.81 -10.59
CA LYS A 71 18.73 23.55 -9.39
C LYS A 71 19.61 23.28 -8.17
N ASN A 72 20.65 22.44 -8.29
CA ASN A 72 21.47 21.94 -7.19
C ASN A 72 20.65 21.26 -6.08
N THR A 73 19.55 20.60 -6.44
CA THR A 73 18.75 19.80 -5.50
C THR A 73 19.59 18.61 -5.03
N ASP A 74 19.63 18.34 -3.72
CA ASP A 74 20.31 17.17 -3.20
C ASP A 74 19.60 15.86 -3.62
N THR A 75 20.30 14.75 -3.55
CA THR A 75 19.82 13.47 -4.08
C THR A 75 18.55 12.98 -3.39
N GLU A 76 18.42 13.19 -2.07
CA GLU A 76 17.26 12.74 -1.29
C GLU A 76 16.01 13.55 -1.66
N SER A 77 16.15 14.88 -1.69
CA SER A 77 15.08 15.79 -2.13
C SER A 77 14.70 15.55 -3.59
N ALA A 78 15.67 15.30 -4.47
CA ALA A 78 15.42 15.01 -5.88
C ALA A 78 14.62 13.69 -6.03
N TYR A 79 15.02 12.65 -5.31
CA TYR A 79 14.27 11.37 -5.28
C TYR A 79 12.83 11.58 -4.79
N GLU A 80 12.65 12.31 -3.70
CA GLU A 80 11.33 12.58 -3.14
C GLU A 80 10.43 13.35 -4.12
N ASP A 81 10.94 14.40 -4.75
CA ASP A 81 10.20 15.19 -5.75
C ASP A 81 9.70 14.31 -6.92
N LEU A 82 10.56 13.41 -7.42
CA LEU A 82 10.20 12.49 -8.50
C LEU A 82 9.08 11.54 -8.06
N VAL A 83 9.22 10.95 -6.89
CA VAL A 83 8.27 9.98 -6.33
C VAL A 83 6.93 10.62 -6.02
N ILE A 84 6.91 11.76 -5.35
CA ILE A 84 5.68 12.50 -5.02
C ILE A 84 4.91 12.83 -6.29
N SER A 85 5.60 13.35 -7.32
CA SER A 85 4.98 13.69 -8.60
C SER A 85 4.30 12.48 -9.26
N ASP A 86 4.96 11.32 -9.28
CA ASP A 86 4.42 10.11 -9.89
C ASP A 86 3.24 9.54 -9.08
N LEU A 87 3.31 9.56 -7.75
CA LEU A 87 2.24 9.09 -6.88
C LEU A 87 1.01 10.02 -6.93
N GLN A 88 1.22 11.33 -7.02
CA GLN A 88 0.14 12.29 -7.24
C GLN A 88 -0.58 12.00 -8.57
N LYS A 89 0.16 11.76 -9.64
CA LYS A 89 -0.40 11.43 -10.95
C LYS A 89 -1.18 10.11 -10.92
N ALA A 90 -0.64 9.07 -10.28
CA ALA A 90 -1.35 7.81 -10.10
C ALA A 90 -2.64 7.98 -9.28
N ALA A 91 -2.59 8.80 -8.22
CA ALA A 91 -3.76 9.12 -7.42
C ALA A 91 -4.83 9.87 -8.22
N ASP A 92 -4.43 10.79 -9.10
CA ASP A 92 -5.34 11.50 -9.99
C ASP A 92 -6.00 10.56 -11.02
N LEU A 93 -5.27 9.61 -11.59
CA LEU A 93 -5.81 8.58 -12.49
C LEU A 93 -6.79 7.62 -11.79
N LEU A 94 -6.55 7.29 -10.52
CA LEU A 94 -7.42 6.45 -9.70
C LEU A 94 -8.58 7.23 -9.03
N ARG A 95 -8.58 8.57 -9.12
CA ARG A 95 -9.58 9.41 -8.47
C ARG A 95 -11.03 9.06 -8.85
N PRO A 96 -11.37 8.73 -10.11
CA PRO A 96 -12.73 8.30 -10.45
C PRO A 96 -13.17 7.05 -9.69
N ALA A 97 -12.29 6.05 -9.54
CA ALA A 97 -12.58 4.84 -8.77
C ALA A 97 -12.81 5.16 -7.28
N TYR A 98 -12.01 6.06 -6.71
CA TYR A 98 -12.17 6.53 -5.33
C TYR A 98 -13.55 7.22 -5.13
N GLU A 99 -13.94 8.10 -6.02
CA GLU A 99 -15.20 8.84 -5.90
C GLU A 99 -16.42 7.94 -6.09
N VAL A 100 -16.41 7.07 -7.09
CA VAL A 100 -17.50 6.09 -7.33
C VAL A 100 -17.64 5.13 -6.16
N SER A 101 -16.53 4.69 -5.56
CA SER A 101 -16.53 3.82 -4.39
C SER A 101 -16.85 4.55 -3.07
N ARG A 102 -17.00 5.87 -3.09
CA ARG A 102 -17.18 6.72 -1.91
C ARG A 102 -16.03 6.58 -0.90
N GLY A 103 -14.80 6.48 -1.39
CA GLY A 103 -13.61 6.35 -0.56
C GLY A 103 -13.30 4.93 -0.08
N ASN A 104 -13.91 3.89 -0.68
CA ASN A 104 -13.63 2.50 -0.33
C ASN A 104 -12.64 1.80 -1.28
N ASP A 105 -12.18 2.50 -2.34
CA ASP A 105 -11.24 2.00 -3.33
C ASP A 105 -10.53 3.17 -4.05
N GLY A 106 -9.65 2.90 -5.01
CA GLY A 106 -8.98 3.95 -5.79
C GLY A 106 -7.76 4.54 -5.08
N PHE A 107 -7.03 3.75 -4.30
CA PHE A 107 -5.93 4.23 -3.47
C PHE A 107 -4.55 4.03 -4.08
N VAL A 108 -3.65 4.93 -3.67
CA VAL A 108 -2.20 4.87 -3.91
C VAL A 108 -1.49 4.85 -2.57
N SER A 109 -0.43 4.04 -2.42
CA SER A 109 0.32 3.97 -1.16
C SER A 109 1.75 4.47 -1.31
N MET A 110 2.21 5.29 -0.35
CA MET A 110 3.60 5.72 -0.18
C MET A 110 4.14 5.28 1.18
N GLU A 111 5.31 4.66 1.19
CA GLU A 111 5.92 4.12 2.40
C GLU A 111 6.80 5.17 3.11
N VAL A 112 6.69 5.25 4.43
CA VAL A 112 7.64 6.01 5.27
C VAL A 112 9.04 5.42 5.15
N SER A 113 10.07 6.19 5.47
CA SER A 113 11.45 5.69 5.44
C SER A 113 11.60 4.42 6.29
N PRO A 114 12.21 3.34 5.74
CA PRO A 114 12.45 2.10 6.49
C PRO A 114 13.36 2.31 7.70
N HIS A 115 14.16 3.38 7.72
CA HIS A 115 15.01 3.73 8.87
C HIS A 115 14.22 4.08 10.13
N TYR A 116 12.92 4.40 9.99
CA TYR A 116 12.03 4.75 11.11
C TYR A 116 11.17 3.57 11.58
N ALA A 117 11.36 2.39 11.02
CA ALA A 117 10.54 1.21 11.33
C ALA A 117 10.49 0.85 12.84
N HIS A 118 11.51 1.23 13.61
CA HIS A 118 11.61 1.02 15.06
C HIS A 118 11.57 2.34 15.87
N ASP A 119 11.02 3.40 15.30
CA ASP A 119 10.90 4.71 15.93
C ASP A 119 9.49 5.26 15.68
N THR A 120 8.64 5.15 16.69
CA THR A 120 7.23 5.58 16.61
C THR A 120 7.11 7.06 16.29
N GLU A 121 7.88 7.91 16.96
CA GLU A 121 7.78 9.36 16.84
C GLU A 121 8.18 9.82 15.43
N LYS A 122 9.33 9.35 14.94
CA LYS A 122 9.78 9.68 13.58
C LYS A 122 8.84 9.12 12.53
N THR A 123 8.28 7.93 12.71
CA THR A 123 7.26 7.37 11.81
C THR A 123 6.03 8.25 11.72
N VAL A 124 5.54 8.78 12.86
CA VAL A 124 4.39 9.69 12.88
C VAL A 124 4.70 11.02 12.20
N ILE A 125 5.85 11.64 12.53
CA ILE A 125 6.29 12.89 11.92
C ILE A 125 6.39 12.75 10.40
N GLU A 126 7.09 11.74 9.95
CA GLU A 126 7.30 11.45 8.53
C GLU A 126 5.97 11.12 7.82
N GLY A 127 5.13 10.30 8.43
CA GLY A 127 3.82 9.96 7.87
C GLY A 127 2.94 11.18 7.64
N LYS A 128 2.89 12.12 8.58
CA LYS A 128 2.17 13.38 8.43
C LYS A 128 2.78 14.29 7.36
N ARG A 129 4.10 14.35 7.29
CA ARG A 129 4.83 15.13 6.29
C ARG A 129 4.51 14.63 4.88
N LEU A 130 4.64 13.34 4.64
CA LEU A 130 4.33 12.72 3.35
C LEU A 130 2.85 12.86 2.97
N TRP A 131 1.94 12.71 3.93
CA TRP A 131 0.52 12.95 3.73
C TRP A 131 0.24 14.38 3.23
N SER A 132 0.88 15.36 3.86
CA SER A 132 0.74 16.77 3.48
C SER A 132 1.34 17.06 2.10
N LEU A 133 2.45 16.42 1.73
CA LEU A 133 3.09 16.61 0.42
C LEU A 133 2.29 15.99 -0.73
N LEU A 134 1.65 14.85 -0.48
CA LEU A 134 0.88 14.15 -1.52
C LEU A 134 -0.41 14.88 -1.87
N GLU A 135 -1.02 15.63 -0.96
CA GLU A 135 -2.20 16.48 -1.19
C GLU A 135 -3.34 15.79 -1.97
N ARG A 136 -3.53 14.50 -1.77
CA ARG A 136 -4.58 13.70 -2.43
C ARG A 136 -5.36 12.88 -1.39
N PRO A 137 -6.71 12.87 -1.41
CA PRO A 137 -7.51 12.17 -0.41
C PRO A 137 -7.46 10.65 -0.56
N ASN A 138 -7.06 10.16 -1.72
CA ASN A 138 -6.97 8.73 -2.04
C ASN A 138 -5.53 8.20 -1.94
N VAL A 139 -4.78 8.71 -0.98
CA VAL A 139 -3.46 8.20 -0.64
C VAL A 139 -3.53 7.46 0.70
N LEU A 140 -2.66 6.50 0.89
CA LEU A 140 -2.40 5.78 2.13
C LEU A 140 -0.92 5.90 2.46
N ILE A 141 -0.60 6.29 3.67
CA ILE A 141 0.78 6.23 4.17
C ILE A 141 1.08 4.81 4.63
N LYS A 142 2.09 4.21 4.02
CA LYS A 142 2.47 2.83 4.29
C LYS A 142 3.42 2.77 5.47
N VAL A 143 3.01 2.04 6.53
CA VAL A 143 3.71 1.98 7.82
C VAL A 143 4.06 0.52 8.14
N PRO A 144 5.33 0.20 8.44
CA PRO A 144 5.73 -1.14 8.87
C PRO A 144 5.01 -1.55 10.17
N SER A 145 4.51 -2.79 10.20
CA SER A 145 3.76 -3.34 11.34
C SER A 145 4.70 -3.88 12.44
N THR A 146 5.73 -3.12 12.79
CA THR A 146 6.62 -3.39 13.93
C THR A 146 5.89 -3.13 15.26
N ILE A 147 6.52 -3.44 16.40
CA ILE A 147 5.96 -3.10 17.71
C ILE A 147 5.80 -1.58 17.84
N GLU A 148 6.79 -0.84 17.38
CA GLU A 148 6.82 0.63 17.37
C GLU A 148 5.88 1.22 16.31
N GLY A 149 5.62 0.48 15.23
CA GLY A 149 4.67 0.86 14.17
C GLY A 149 3.21 0.85 14.63
N LEU A 150 2.85 0.00 15.60
CA LEU A 150 1.46 -0.09 16.10
C LEU A 150 0.97 1.24 16.70
N PRO A 151 1.68 1.86 17.66
CA PRO A 151 1.28 3.18 18.16
C PRO A 151 1.35 4.27 17.09
N ALA A 152 2.27 4.19 16.13
CA ALA A 152 2.32 5.12 15.00
C ALA A 152 1.07 5.01 14.13
N ILE A 153 0.62 3.80 13.77
CA ILE A 153 -0.62 3.56 13.03
C ILE A 153 -1.82 4.19 13.76
N ARG A 154 -1.96 3.92 15.08
CA ARG A 154 -3.03 4.50 15.89
C ARG A 154 -3.04 6.03 15.83
N THR A 155 -1.88 6.65 16.03
CA THR A 155 -1.73 8.11 16.04
C THR A 155 -2.05 8.71 14.67
N LEU A 156 -1.51 8.15 13.58
CA LEU A 156 -1.77 8.62 12.23
C LEU A 156 -3.27 8.54 11.88
N ILE A 157 -3.94 7.42 12.20
CA ILE A 157 -5.40 7.28 12.03
C ILE A 157 -6.14 8.31 12.88
N ALA A 158 -5.76 8.51 14.15
CA ALA A 158 -6.37 9.51 15.02
C ALA A 158 -6.23 10.93 14.46
N ASP A 159 -5.12 11.24 13.79
CA ASP A 159 -4.84 12.54 13.18
C ASP A 159 -5.47 12.71 11.78
N GLY A 160 -6.12 11.68 11.23
CA GLY A 160 -6.83 11.76 9.96
C GLY A 160 -6.02 11.34 8.74
N VAL A 161 -4.89 10.69 8.95
CA VAL A 161 -4.05 10.13 7.91
C VAL A 161 -4.51 8.71 7.58
N ASN A 162 -4.76 8.40 6.31
CA ASN A 162 -5.04 7.05 5.87
C ASN A 162 -3.76 6.20 5.93
N VAL A 163 -3.88 4.95 6.37
CA VAL A 163 -2.73 4.09 6.61
C VAL A 163 -2.82 2.76 5.86
N ASN A 164 -1.73 2.36 5.21
CA ASN A 164 -1.48 1.00 4.75
C ASN A 164 -0.50 0.33 5.72
N ALA A 165 -1.02 -0.52 6.62
CA ALA A 165 -0.17 -1.30 7.53
C ALA A 165 0.52 -2.42 6.75
N THR A 166 1.85 -2.39 6.63
CA THR A 166 2.61 -3.30 5.78
C THR A 166 3.53 -4.23 6.56
N LEU A 167 4.15 -5.17 5.84
CA LEU A 167 5.06 -6.19 6.38
C LEU A 167 4.35 -7.10 7.40
N LEU A 168 3.12 -7.49 7.10
CA LEU A 168 2.34 -8.43 7.89
C LEU A 168 2.62 -9.87 7.43
N PHE A 169 3.12 -10.69 8.35
CA PHE A 169 3.47 -12.10 8.14
C PHE A 169 2.80 -13.06 9.12
N SER A 170 2.10 -12.52 10.14
CA SER A 170 1.43 -13.37 11.14
C SER A 170 0.03 -12.87 11.47
N VAL A 171 -0.85 -13.81 11.77
CA VAL A 171 -2.25 -13.54 12.15
C VAL A 171 -2.34 -12.76 13.46
N SER A 172 -1.42 -13.01 14.41
CA SER A 172 -1.35 -12.27 15.67
C SER A 172 -1.04 -10.79 15.44
N ARG A 173 -0.02 -10.50 14.60
CA ARG A 173 0.34 -9.12 14.26
C ARG A 173 -0.78 -8.41 13.49
N TYR A 174 -1.47 -9.11 12.59
CA TYR A 174 -2.65 -8.56 11.93
C TYR A 174 -3.75 -8.14 12.93
N ARG A 175 -4.00 -8.97 13.95
CA ARG A 175 -4.97 -8.63 15.02
C ARG A 175 -4.56 -7.38 15.79
N GLU A 176 -3.27 -7.19 16.07
CA GLU A 176 -2.76 -6.00 16.76
C GLU A 176 -2.90 -4.75 15.89
N VAL A 177 -2.60 -4.83 14.60
CA VAL A 177 -2.80 -3.75 13.63
C VAL A 177 -4.27 -3.35 13.55
N ALA A 178 -5.19 -4.32 13.43
CA ALA A 178 -6.62 -4.05 13.40
C ALA A 178 -7.10 -3.35 14.68
N LYS A 179 -6.58 -3.75 15.85
CA LYS A 179 -6.86 -3.07 17.11
C LYS A 179 -6.28 -1.64 17.16
N ALA A 180 -5.08 -1.42 16.61
CA ALA A 180 -4.49 -0.08 16.52
C ALA A 180 -5.34 0.86 15.64
N TYR A 181 -5.84 0.36 14.51
CA TYR A 181 -6.78 1.10 13.66
C TYR A 181 -8.06 1.46 14.43
N ILE A 182 -8.72 0.47 15.06
CA ILE A 182 -9.95 0.70 15.84
C ILE A 182 -9.70 1.72 16.97
N ALA A 183 -8.55 1.63 17.65
CA ALA A 183 -8.19 2.59 18.68
C ALA A 183 -8.01 4.01 18.13
N GLY A 184 -7.36 4.16 16.96
CA GLY A 184 -7.23 5.47 16.28
C GLY A 184 -8.59 6.07 15.89
N ILE A 185 -9.50 5.26 15.35
CA ILE A 185 -10.89 5.68 15.06
C ILE A 185 -11.60 6.09 16.34
N SER A 186 -11.46 5.31 17.43
CA SER A 186 -12.04 5.64 18.73
C SER A 186 -11.52 6.98 19.29
N ASP A 187 -10.22 7.23 19.14
CA ASP A 187 -9.62 8.49 19.59
C ASP A 187 -10.15 9.69 18.79
N ARG A 188 -10.35 9.56 17.46
CA ARG A 188 -11.01 10.60 16.66
C ARG A 188 -12.43 10.92 17.15
N LEU A 189 -13.23 9.87 17.38
CA LEU A 189 -14.61 10.03 17.85
C LEU A 189 -14.69 10.73 19.22
N LYS A 190 -13.76 10.43 20.14
CA LYS A 190 -13.67 11.14 21.44
C LYS A 190 -13.38 12.63 21.29
N HIS A 191 -12.72 13.04 20.20
CA HIS A 191 -12.44 14.45 19.89
C HIS A 191 -13.48 15.07 18.95
N ASN A 192 -14.61 14.40 18.69
CA ASN A 192 -15.67 14.82 17.77
C ASN A 192 -15.17 15.08 16.33
N LEU A 193 -14.14 14.33 15.88
CA LEU A 193 -13.61 14.40 14.52
C LEU A 193 -14.30 13.37 13.62
N SER A 194 -14.57 13.75 12.36
CA SER A 194 -15.18 12.86 11.37
C SER A 194 -14.30 11.64 11.09
N VAL A 195 -14.93 10.49 10.90
CA VAL A 195 -14.31 9.23 10.52
C VAL A 195 -14.70 8.77 9.10
N ASP A 196 -15.57 9.51 8.42
CA ASP A 196 -16.20 9.10 7.15
C ASP A 196 -15.22 8.87 5.99
N LYS A 197 -14.06 9.51 6.04
CA LYS A 197 -13.04 9.44 4.99
C LYS A 197 -11.73 8.78 5.46
N ILE A 198 -11.76 8.13 6.63
CA ILE A 198 -10.59 7.44 7.15
C ILE A 198 -10.54 6.02 6.60
N ALA A 199 -9.53 5.75 5.80
CA ALA A 199 -9.31 4.45 5.21
C ALA A 199 -8.05 3.78 5.78
N SER A 200 -8.10 2.45 5.89
CA SER A 200 -6.91 1.67 6.19
C SER A 200 -6.96 0.34 5.47
N VAL A 201 -5.80 -0.11 5.01
CA VAL A 201 -5.60 -1.45 4.47
C VAL A 201 -4.46 -2.15 5.20
N ALA A 202 -4.47 -3.46 5.16
CA ALA A 202 -3.43 -4.30 5.75
C ALA A 202 -2.77 -5.13 4.65
N SER A 203 -1.51 -4.85 4.35
CA SER A 203 -0.71 -5.60 3.38
C SER A 203 -0.16 -6.87 4.03
N PHE A 204 -0.97 -7.95 3.97
CA PHE A 204 -0.59 -9.26 4.47
C PHE A 204 0.17 -10.02 3.37
N PHE A 205 1.44 -10.34 3.64
CA PHE A 205 2.32 -10.94 2.65
C PHE A 205 2.05 -12.43 2.51
N LEU A 206 1.82 -12.90 1.27
CA LEU A 206 1.52 -14.28 0.97
C LEU A 206 2.67 -14.98 0.25
N SER A 207 3.14 -14.45 -0.87
CA SER A 207 4.18 -15.10 -1.69
C SER A 207 5.48 -15.35 -0.93
N ARG A 208 5.91 -14.42 -0.09
CA ARG A 208 7.12 -14.58 0.74
C ARG A 208 6.97 -15.68 1.78
N ILE A 209 5.75 -15.89 2.31
CA ILE A 209 5.46 -16.99 3.22
C ILE A 209 5.56 -18.32 2.49
N ASP A 210 4.89 -18.46 1.33
CA ASP A 210 4.93 -19.70 0.55
C ASP A 210 6.35 -20.03 0.10
N VAL A 211 7.09 -19.08 -0.48
CA VAL A 211 8.48 -19.31 -0.90
C VAL A 211 9.35 -19.80 0.25
N LEU A 212 9.24 -19.19 1.44
CA LEU A 212 10.02 -19.61 2.60
C LEU A 212 9.62 -21.02 3.08
N VAL A 213 8.33 -21.30 3.19
CA VAL A 213 7.81 -22.57 3.68
C VAL A 213 8.07 -23.68 2.68
N ASP A 214 7.82 -23.45 1.39
CA ASP A 214 8.00 -24.44 0.34
C ASP A 214 9.48 -24.82 0.18
N ASN A 215 10.40 -23.86 0.22
CA ASN A 215 11.83 -24.12 0.25
C ASN A 215 12.22 -25.00 1.47
N LYS A 216 11.62 -24.75 2.63
CA LYS A 216 11.87 -25.55 3.82
C LYS A 216 11.30 -26.95 3.69
N LEU A 217 10.09 -27.12 3.18
CA LEU A 217 9.47 -28.43 2.91
C LEU A 217 10.33 -29.25 1.92
N SER A 218 10.74 -28.63 0.82
CA SER A 218 11.62 -29.28 -0.18
C SER A 218 12.94 -29.74 0.45
N SER A 219 13.56 -28.93 1.31
CA SER A 219 14.80 -29.31 2.00
C SER A 219 14.65 -30.50 2.96
N LEU A 220 13.43 -30.73 3.44
CA LEU A 220 13.12 -31.89 4.31
C LEU A 220 12.76 -33.16 3.53
N GLY A 221 12.63 -33.08 2.20
CA GLY A 221 12.27 -34.19 1.31
C GLY A 221 10.90 -34.80 1.64
N ARG A 222 9.96 -33.99 2.14
CA ARG A 222 8.65 -34.44 2.58
C ARG A 222 7.59 -33.40 2.22
N HIS A 223 6.32 -33.86 2.13
CA HIS A 223 5.14 -32.98 2.10
C HIS A 223 4.98 -32.13 0.84
N ASP A 224 5.22 -32.69 -0.34
CA ASP A 224 4.91 -32.03 -1.63
C ASP A 224 3.44 -31.61 -1.73
N ASP A 225 2.56 -32.33 -1.01
CA ASP A 225 1.13 -32.03 -0.91
C ASP A 225 0.83 -30.74 -0.12
N LEU A 226 1.79 -30.20 0.64
CA LEU A 226 1.65 -28.96 1.44
C LEU A 226 2.20 -27.71 0.73
N GLN A 227 2.91 -27.86 -0.37
CA GLN A 227 3.45 -26.72 -1.12
C GLN A 227 2.34 -25.79 -1.62
N GLY A 228 2.59 -24.49 -1.57
CA GLY A 228 1.65 -23.44 -1.96
C GLY A 228 0.41 -23.30 -1.06
N LYS A 229 0.40 -23.90 0.15
CA LYS A 229 -0.77 -23.89 1.05
C LYS A 229 -0.61 -23.03 2.29
N ALA A 230 0.62 -22.74 2.71
CA ALA A 230 0.88 -22.05 3.97
C ALA A 230 0.32 -20.60 3.97
N ALA A 231 0.57 -19.85 2.91
CA ALA A 231 0.06 -18.48 2.80
C ALA A 231 -1.47 -18.45 2.66
N ILE A 232 -2.06 -19.40 1.93
CA ILE A 232 -3.53 -19.52 1.83
C ILE A 232 -4.14 -19.78 3.21
N ALA A 233 -3.56 -20.69 4.01
CA ALA A 233 -4.02 -20.97 5.36
C ALA A 233 -3.88 -19.75 6.28
N ALA A 234 -2.74 -19.05 6.21
CA ALA A 234 -2.48 -17.83 6.96
C ALA A 234 -3.47 -16.72 6.61
N SER A 235 -3.72 -16.47 5.31
CA SER A 235 -4.67 -15.43 4.86
C SER A 235 -6.11 -15.75 5.26
N ARG A 236 -6.54 -17.01 5.15
CA ARG A 236 -7.85 -17.43 5.63
C ARG A 236 -8.02 -17.19 7.12
N SER A 237 -6.99 -17.48 7.91
CA SER A 237 -7.00 -17.23 9.36
C SER A 237 -7.04 -15.74 9.68
N ALA A 238 -6.27 -14.91 8.96
CA ALA A 238 -6.34 -13.46 9.09
C ALA A 238 -7.73 -12.91 8.72
N TYR A 239 -8.37 -13.45 7.66
CA TYR A 239 -9.73 -13.08 7.28
C TYR A 239 -10.78 -13.46 8.35
N GLN A 240 -10.60 -14.57 9.08
CA GLN A 240 -11.47 -14.87 10.23
C GLN A 240 -11.31 -13.81 11.35
N VAL A 241 -10.09 -13.33 11.59
CA VAL A 241 -9.86 -12.22 12.54
C VAL A 241 -10.58 -10.95 12.06
N TRP A 242 -10.49 -10.64 10.77
CA TRP A 242 -11.21 -9.50 10.18
C TRP A 242 -12.72 -9.60 10.43
N LYS A 243 -13.32 -10.74 10.14
CA LYS A 243 -14.75 -10.95 10.40
C LYS A 243 -15.13 -10.78 11.87
N GLN A 244 -14.27 -11.20 12.80
CA GLN A 244 -14.53 -11.05 14.24
C GLN A 244 -14.48 -9.59 14.73
N LEU A 245 -13.72 -8.74 14.05
CA LEU A 245 -13.48 -7.36 14.50
C LEU A 245 -14.34 -6.32 13.76
N PHE A 246 -14.76 -6.62 12.52
CA PHE A 246 -15.37 -5.65 11.62
C PHE A 246 -16.75 -6.06 11.05
N SER A 247 -17.31 -7.21 11.46
CA SER A 247 -18.65 -7.68 11.03
C SER A 247 -19.65 -7.74 12.16
#